data_c02edaa1f3b24ab1e461e56f0b8faa00
#
_entry.id   c02edaa1f3b24ab1e461e56f0b8faa00
#
_cell.length_a   1.000
_cell.length_b   1.000
_cell.length_c   1.000
_cell.angle_alpha   90.00
_cell.angle_beta   90.00
_cell.angle_gamma   90.00
#
_symmetry.space_group_name_H-M   'P 1'
#
loop_
_entity.id
_entity.type
_entity.pdbx_description
1 polymer ?
#
loop_
_entity_poly.entity_id
_entity_poly.type
_entity_poly.pdbx_seq_one_letter_code
_entity_poly.pdbx_strand_id
1 'polypeptide(L)'
;MKVWALVLSVVLLLSLLLSVSQGQTRKPRVMTGSAARSGVPANLKVVPDLTERVAKIRRVQMPFRTAGLSGRELQMIRKLVEACGYLESIYWRQSDPDSLALYQSLAASKNSRDVELRRYLWINASRFDMFDEDKPFAGTGTMPPGHGFYPANLTSAQLEQYVQRHPDRKKAIYDQFTIVRWHAGEIETVPYRIAYRTFLEPAARDLRAAANLSSDPAFAKFLHLRADALLSDNYSPSDLAWLQLKDPKFDVIFAPYETYMDGLLGVKASYGAAVMVRDERDSKKLEVFAKYVPEIQEALPLSAEDRPSKRGLESPMEVVDAPFRAGDLTHGYQAVADNLPNDPNVHEREGSKKIFFKNFMDARVDYVIIPVARKLMEPEQWAKVTSEGYMVGTVLHEISHGLGPAFARTAAGKVDIRQAIGPLFNSLEEAKADVTGMFAVQWLVDHDALPKNKLSEYYASYVADLFRSVRFGASEAHSRGEMMELNYLLERHAIVRDRRGRYAIDYDKMPVAMSELTKELLEIEATGDRSRGEKWFARYDHMANDLKAALKTISDVTVDIDPAFSFARIVK
;
A
#
# COMPACT_ATOMS: atom_id res chain seq x y z
N MET A 1 -63.88 42.40 19.81
CA MET A 1 -63.11 43.42 19.11
C MET A 1 -61.59 43.35 19.31
N LYS A 2 -60.99 42.20 19.56
CA LYS A 2 -59.51 42.06 19.72
C LYS A 2 -58.86 40.99 18.79
N VAL A 3 -59.64 40.43 17.88
CA VAL A 3 -59.15 39.36 16.98
C VAL A 3 -58.90 39.88 15.54
N TRP A 4 -59.42 41.03 15.18
CA TRP A 4 -59.28 41.60 13.80
C TRP A 4 -58.08 42.55 13.63
N ALA A 5 -57.42 42.97 14.73
CA ALA A 5 -56.23 43.81 14.67
C ALA A 5 -54.92 43.03 14.42
N LEU A 6 -54.94 41.71 14.66
CA LEU A 6 -53.74 40.87 14.46
C LEU A 6 -53.61 40.34 13.03
N VAL A 7 -54.69 40.30 12.25
CA VAL A 7 -54.69 39.77 10.89
C VAL A 7 -54.26 40.86 9.88
N LEU A 8 -54.50 42.15 10.15
CA LEU A 8 -54.04 43.23 9.29
C LEU A 8 -52.54 43.55 9.40
N SER A 9 -51.91 43.27 10.55
CA SER A 9 -50.47 43.51 10.73
C SER A 9 -49.60 42.43 10.09
N VAL A 10 -50.12 41.22 9.88
CA VAL A 10 -49.38 40.11 9.21
C VAL A 10 -49.45 40.24 7.70
N VAL A 11 -50.50 40.82 7.14
CA VAL A 11 -50.64 41.03 5.68
C VAL A 11 -49.82 42.22 5.19
N LEU A 12 -49.56 43.23 6.03
CA LEU A 12 -48.69 44.37 5.66
C LEU A 12 -47.19 44.03 5.79
N LEU A 13 -46.79 43.04 6.60
CA LEU A 13 -45.40 42.57 6.70
C LEU A 13 -45.04 41.60 5.57
N LEU A 14 -46.00 40.89 5.00
CA LEU A 14 -45.77 40.01 3.84
C LEU A 14 -45.73 40.76 2.49
N SER A 15 -46.29 41.97 2.38
CA SER A 15 -46.22 42.77 1.17
C SER A 15 -44.94 43.61 1.05
N LEU A 16 -44.17 43.78 2.12
CA LEU A 16 -42.86 44.46 2.12
C LEU A 16 -41.69 43.52 1.89
N LEU A 17 -41.90 42.19 1.92
CA LEU A 17 -40.86 41.16 1.65
C LEU A 17 -40.88 40.64 0.20
N LEU A 18 -41.82 41.09 -0.65
CA LEU A 18 -41.91 40.66 -2.03
C LEU A 18 -41.42 41.67 -3.07
N SER A 19 -40.85 42.79 -2.64
CA SER A 19 -40.34 43.84 -3.57
C SER A 19 -38.80 44.02 -3.57
N VAL A 20 -38.03 43.10 -2.93
CA VAL A 20 -36.58 43.14 -3.01
C VAL A 20 -36.08 41.73 -3.27
N SER A 21 -36.21 41.22 -4.49
CA SER A 21 -35.39 40.17 -5.06
C SER A 21 -35.69 39.97 -6.55
N GLN A 22 -35.52 40.98 -7.35
CA GLN A 22 -35.08 40.81 -8.74
C GLN A 22 -33.57 41.14 -8.80
N GLY A 23 -32.81 40.48 -7.93
CA GLY A 23 -31.38 40.31 -8.09
C GLY A 23 -31.17 39.27 -9.17
N GLN A 24 -30.68 39.72 -10.31
CA GLN A 24 -30.23 38.90 -11.42
C GLN A 24 -29.50 37.65 -10.89
N THR A 25 -30.05 36.48 -11.16
CA THR A 25 -29.31 35.23 -11.14
C THR A 25 -28.19 35.35 -12.17
N ARG A 26 -27.04 35.89 -11.74
CA ARG A 26 -25.80 35.66 -12.47
C ARG A 26 -25.58 34.15 -12.46
N LYS A 27 -25.89 33.52 -13.62
CA LYS A 27 -25.32 32.22 -13.96
C LYS A 27 -23.85 32.29 -13.55
N PRO A 28 -23.31 31.26 -12.88
CA PRO A 28 -21.88 31.23 -12.62
C PRO A 28 -21.22 31.42 -13.98
N ARG A 29 -20.51 32.51 -14.12
CA ARG A 29 -19.68 32.79 -15.28
C ARG A 29 -18.67 31.64 -15.24
N VAL A 30 -18.89 30.65 -16.12
CA VAL A 30 -17.83 29.74 -16.50
C VAL A 30 -16.72 30.69 -16.91
N MET A 31 -15.71 30.81 -16.06
CA MET A 31 -14.48 31.47 -16.46
C MET A 31 -14.00 30.66 -17.66
N THR A 32 -14.29 31.15 -18.85
CA THR A 32 -13.56 30.76 -20.05
C THR A 32 -12.14 31.12 -19.73
N GLY A 33 -11.43 30.09 -19.23
CA GLY A 33 -10.03 30.20 -18.92
C GLY A 33 -9.35 30.75 -20.16
N SER A 34 -8.61 31.82 -20.01
CA SER A 34 -7.49 32.13 -20.87
C SER A 34 -6.88 30.79 -21.26
N ALA A 35 -6.75 30.50 -22.55
CA ALA A 35 -6.17 29.27 -23.05
C ALA A 35 -4.88 29.04 -22.27
N ALA A 36 -4.90 28.10 -21.34
CA ALA A 36 -3.75 27.79 -20.51
C ALA A 36 -2.64 27.40 -21.49
N ARG A 37 -1.54 28.14 -21.44
CA ARG A 37 -0.38 27.81 -22.28
C ARG A 37 -0.05 26.36 -21.97
N SER A 38 -0.21 25.49 -22.95
CA SER A 38 0.16 24.08 -22.84
C SER A 38 1.69 24.01 -22.74
N GLY A 39 2.19 23.41 -21.66
CA GLY A 39 3.62 23.19 -21.48
C GLY A 39 4.11 23.51 -20.08
N VAL A 40 5.34 23.17 -19.81
CA VAL A 40 6.03 23.47 -18.54
C VAL A 40 6.10 24.97 -18.32
N PRO A 41 5.73 25.49 -17.12
CA PRO A 41 5.95 26.89 -16.78
C PRO A 41 7.44 27.27 -16.97
N ALA A 42 7.71 28.40 -17.62
CA ALA A 42 9.07 28.80 -18.03
C ALA A 42 10.08 28.90 -16.85
N ASN A 43 9.60 29.08 -15.65
CA ASN A 43 10.41 29.17 -14.42
C ASN A 43 10.47 27.87 -13.62
N LEU A 44 9.79 26.79 -14.06
CA LEU A 44 9.84 25.52 -13.37
C LEU A 44 11.16 24.80 -13.65
N LYS A 45 11.92 24.55 -12.60
CA LYS A 45 13.12 23.70 -12.69
C LYS A 45 12.69 22.24 -12.74
N VAL A 46 13.19 21.51 -13.73
CA VAL A 46 13.00 20.06 -13.87
C VAL A 46 14.38 19.43 -13.92
N VAL A 47 14.57 18.33 -13.18
CA VAL A 47 15.85 17.61 -13.13
C VAL A 47 16.37 17.24 -14.53
N PRO A 48 17.70 17.30 -14.78
CA PRO A 48 18.25 17.00 -16.09
C PRO A 48 18.14 15.53 -16.48
N ASP A 49 18.13 14.62 -15.50
CA ASP A 49 18.10 13.16 -15.63
C ASP A 49 16.68 12.57 -15.66
N LEU A 50 15.65 13.39 -15.94
CA LEU A 50 14.24 12.95 -15.96
C LEU A 50 14.00 11.74 -16.87
N THR A 51 14.57 11.75 -18.06
CA THR A 51 14.46 10.64 -19.03
C THR A 51 15.00 9.34 -18.46
N GLU A 52 16.12 9.38 -17.73
CA GLU A 52 16.72 8.23 -17.08
C GLU A 52 15.85 7.71 -15.94
N ARG A 53 15.24 8.62 -15.14
CA ARG A 53 14.30 8.26 -14.07
C ARG A 53 13.06 7.58 -14.63
N VAL A 54 12.46 8.16 -15.66
CA VAL A 54 11.28 7.58 -16.34
C VAL A 54 11.58 6.21 -16.94
N ALA A 55 12.79 6.02 -17.49
CA ALA A 55 13.21 4.75 -18.09
C ALA A 55 13.34 3.61 -17.08
N LYS A 56 13.58 3.92 -15.79
CA LYS A 56 13.65 2.94 -14.70
C LYS A 56 12.29 2.33 -14.34
N ILE A 57 11.19 2.97 -14.71
CA ILE A 57 9.83 2.51 -14.41
C ILE A 57 9.18 2.03 -15.71
N ARG A 58 8.98 0.73 -15.83
CA ARG A 58 8.47 0.13 -17.05
C ARG A 58 6.96 0.25 -17.15
N ARG A 59 6.45 0.84 -18.23
CA ARG A 59 5.03 0.81 -18.51
C ARG A 59 4.60 -0.59 -18.95
N VAL A 60 3.66 -1.17 -18.20
CA VAL A 60 3.14 -2.51 -18.41
C VAL A 60 1.64 -2.46 -18.65
N GLN A 61 1.20 -3.08 -19.74
CA GLN A 61 -0.23 -3.22 -20.00
C GLN A 61 -0.80 -4.29 -19.07
N MET A 62 -1.65 -3.87 -18.14
CA MET A 62 -2.34 -4.80 -17.23
C MET A 62 -3.54 -5.40 -17.97
N PRO A 63 -3.54 -6.73 -18.23
CA PRO A 63 -4.63 -7.37 -18.95
C PRO A 63 -5.88 -7.46 -18.06
N PHE A 64 -7.03 -7.35 -18.69
CA PHE A 64 -8.29 -7.67 -18.05
C PHE A 64 -9.05 -8.68 -18.92
N ARG A 65 -9.29 -9.87 -18.37
CA ARG A 65 -10.04 -10.91 -19.05
C ARG A 65 -11.53 -10.74 -18.79
N THR A 66 -12.29 -10.44 -19.84
CA THR A 66 -13.75 -10.29 -19.78
C THR A 66 -14.49 -11.58 -20.07
N ALA A 67 -13.80 -12.63 -20.50
CA ALA A 67 -14.38 -13.94 -20.75
C ALA A 67 -15.00 -14.51 -19.46
N GLY A 68 -16.26 -14.95 -19.53
CA GLY A 68 -17.00 -15.44 -18.37
C GLY A 68 -17.69 -14.37 -17.53
N LEU A 69 -17.62 -13.08 -17.94
CA LEU A 69 -18.37 -12.00 -17.32
C LEU A 69 -19.64 -11.70 -18.12
N SER A 70 -20.76 -11.59 -17.41
CA SER A 70 -22.02 -11.16 -17.99
C SER A 70 -22.00 -9.64 -18.29
N GLY A 71 -22.90 -9.19 -19.17
CA GLY A 71 -23.05 -7.77 -19.46
C GLY A 71 -23.41 -6.93 -18.21
N ARG A 72 -24.14 -7.52 -17.26
CA ARG A 72 -24.48 -6.89 -15.97
C ARG A 72 -23.25 -6.73 -15.07
N GLU A 73 -22.41 -7.76 -14.99
CA GLU A 73 -21.13 -7.69 -14.23
C GLU A 73 -20.17 -6.67 -14.84
N LEU A 74 -20.08 -6.60 -16.17
CA LEU A 74 -19.27 -5.56 -16.84
C LEU A 74 -19.79 -4.14 -16.55
N GLN A 75 -21.10 -3.93 -16.46
CA GLN A 75 -21.66 -2.65 -16.05
C GLN A 75 -21.36 -2.34 -14.58
N MET A 76 -21.41 -3.34 -13.69
CA MET A 76 -21.02 -3.20 -12.29
C MET A 76 -19.56 -2.76 -12.17
N ILE A 77 -18.65 -3.45 -12.85
CA ILE A 77 -17.22 -3.10 -12.86
C ILE A 77 -17.01 -1.66 -13.36
N ARG A 78 -17.72 -1.25 -14.42
CA ARG A 78 -17.65 0.15 -14.89
C ARG A 78 -17.99 1.15 -13.79
N LYS A 79 -19.06 0.89 -13.03
CA LYS A 79 -19.46 1.76 -11.92
C LYS A 79 -18.42 1.80 -10.81
N LEU A 80 -17.81 0.66 -10.50
CA LEU A 80 -16.71 0.59 -9.54
C LEU A 80 -15.49 1.39 -10.02
N VAL A 81 -15.10 1.27 -11.29
CA VAL A 81 -13.98 2.02 -11.89
C VAL A 81 -14.26 3.52 -11.96
N GLU A 82 -15.50 3.93 -12.28
CA GLU A 82 -15.92 5.34 -12.23
C GLU A 82 -15.77 5.90 -10.81
N ALA A 83 -16.20 5.13 -9.80
CA ALA A 83 -16.04 5.48 -8.40
C ALA A 83 -14.56 5.64 -7.99
N CYS A 84 -13.67 4.74 -8.44
CA CYS A 84 -12.23 4.83 -8.20
C CYS A 84 -11.62 6.16 -8.68
N GLY A 85 -12.09 6.69 -9.81
CA GLY A 85 -11.60 7.96 -10.37
C GLY A 85 -11.81 9.17 -9.45
N TYR A 86 -12.83 9.13 -8.59
CA TYR A 86 -13.03 10.18 -7.58
C TYR A 86 -12.04 10.06 -6.43
N LEU A 87 -11.70 8.83 -6.00
CA LEU A 87 -10.68 8.60 -4.97
C LEU A 87 -9.28 8.95 -5.46
N GLU A 88 -8.98 8.66 -6.72
CA GLU A 88 -7.79 9.15 -7.42
C GLU A 88 -7.64 10.68 -7.30
N SER A 89 -8.74 11.39 -7.53
CA SER A 89 -8.76 12.86 -7.43
C SER A 89 -8.56 13.37 -6.00
N ILE A 90 -8.93 12.60 -4.98
CA ILE A 90 -8.65 12.90 -3.58
C ILE A 90 -7.18 12.65 -3.28
N TYR A 91 -6.64 11.51 -3.70
CA TYR A 91 -5.25 11.12 -3.44
C TYR A 91 -4.25 12.17 -3.93
N TRP A 92 -4.40 12.70 -5.14
CA TRP A 92 -3.58 13.80 -5.65
C TRP A 92 -3.55 15.01 -4.71
N ARG A 93 -4.67 15.28 -4.02
CA ARG A 93 -4.77 16.38 -3.05
C ARG A 93 -4.17 16.04 -1.70
N GLN A 94 -4.13 14.75 -1.36
CA GLN A 94 -3.48 14.25 -0.16
C GLN A 94 -1.97 14.13 -0.35
N SER A 95 -1.49 13.77 -1.53
CA SER A 95 -0.08 13.63 -1.86
C SER A 95 0.60 15.01 -2.01
N ASP A 96 0.45 15.64 -3.17
CA ASP A 96 1.01 16.97 -3.46
C ASP A 96 -0.06 17.83 -4.17
N PRO A 97 -0.78 18.70 -3.43
CA PRO A 97 -1.88 19.48 -4.00
C PRO A 97 -1.50 20.32 -5.22
N ASP A 98 -0.24 20.75 -5.32
CA ASP A 98 0.23 21.60 -6.42
C ASP A 98 0.56 20.79 -7.69
N SER A 99 0.83 19.50 -7.56
CA SER A 99 1.23 18.63 -8.67
C SER A 99 0.10 18.37 -9.67
N LEU A 100 -1.15 18.30 -9.19
CA LEU A 100 -2.31 18.02 -10.04
C LEU A 100 -2.52 19.09 -11.13
N ALA A 101 -2.37 20.36 -10.78
CA ALA A 101 -2.49 21.45 -11.74
C ALA A 101 -1.39 21.40 -12.82
N LEU A 102 -0.16 21.08 -12.40
CA LEU A 102 0.96 20.87 -13.32
C LEU A 102 0.69 19.67 -14.24
N TYR A 103 0.31 18.52 -13.69
CA TYR A 103 -0.03 17.32 -14.45
C TYR A 103 -1.12 17.59 -15.52
N GLN A 104 -2.17 18.35 -15.16
CA GLN A 104 -3.25 18.71 -16.07
C GLN A 104 -2.80 19.69 -17.16
N SER A 105 -1.95 20.67 -16.83
CA SER A 105 -1.43 21.65 -17.80
C SER A 105 -0.61 21.01 -18.93
N LEU A 106 0.00 19.84 -18.65
CA LEU A 106 0.80 19.08 -19.60
C LEU A 106 -0.03 18.15 -20.52
N ALA A 107 -1.35 18.02 -20.30
CA ALA A 107 -2.16 17.01 -20.97
C ALA A 107 -2.21 17.15 -22.50
N ALA A 108 -2.15 18.36 -23.03
CA ALA A 108 -2.20 18.64 -24.47
C ALA A 108 -0.80 18.81 -25.12
N SER A 109 0.28 18.79 -24.31
CA SER A 109 1.64 18.98 -24.86
C SER A 109 2.07 17.76 -25.68
N LYS A 110 2.73 18.04 -26.80
CA LYS A 110 3.37 17.05 -27.67
C LYS A 110 4.90 17.08 -27.55
N ASN A 111 5.43 17.96 -26.71
CA ASN A 111 6.86 18.03 -26.44
C ASN A 111 7.27 16.76 -25.67
N SER A 112 8.34 16.08 -26.07
CA SER A 112 8.78 14.82 -25.47
C SER A 112 9.07 14.96 -23.98
N ARG A 113 9.75 16.05 -23.59
CA ARG A 113 10.09 16.32 -22.19
C ARG A 113 8.83 16.56 -21.32
N ASP A 114 7.83 17.26 -21.86
CA ASP A 114 6.55 17.48 -21.17
C ASP A 114 5.79 16.17 -21.01
N VAL A 115 5.82 15.30 -22.01
CA VAL A 115 5.20 13.96 -21.96
C VAL A 115 5.88 13.10 -20.89
N GLU A 116 7.20 13.11 -20.83
CA GLU A 116 7.98 12.41 -19.78
C GLU A 116 7.69 12.98 -18.40
N LEU A 117 7.70 14.32 -18.26
CA LEU A 117 7.38 14.98 -16.99
C LEU A 117 5.96 14.62 -16.53
N ARG A 118 4.99 14.68 -17.44
CA ARG A 118 3.61 14.30 -17.13
C ARG A 118 3.51 12.84 -16.69
N ARG A 119 4.25 11.93 -17.33
CA ARG A 119 4.30 10.51 -16.93
C ARG A 119 4.93 10.35 -15.56
N TYR A 120 6.02 11.06 -15.25
CA TYR A 120 6.69 10.95 -13.96
C TYR A 120 5.88 11.56 -12.82
N LEU A 121 5.17 12.67 -13.09
CA LEU A 121 4.15 13.21 -12.18
C LEU A 121 3.03 12.19 -11.91
N TRP A 122 2.59 11.45 -12.93
CA TRP A 122 1.62 10.37 -12.75
C TRP A 122 2.16 9.26 -11.86
N ILE A 123 3.37 8.77 -12.12
CA ILE A 123 3.99 7.69 -11.36
C ILE A 123 4.07 8.05 -9.86
N ASN A 124 4.42 9.29 -9.54
CA ASN A 124 4.60 9.74 -8.15
C ASN A 124 3.34 10.41 -7.54
N ALA A 125 2.33 10.77 -8.33
CA ALA A 125 1.25 11.69 -7.96
C ALA A 125 1.76 12.97 -7.26
N SER A 126 2.99 13.37 -7.53
CA SER A 126 3.75 14.38 -6.81
C SER A 126 4.81 14.99 -7.72
N ARG A 127 5.39 16.13 -7.30
CA ARG A 127 6.61 16.72 -7.87
C ARG A 127 7.88 16.17 -7.22
N PHE A 128 7.73 15.27 -6.27
CA PHE A 128 8.79 14.65 -5.49
C PHE A 128 8.90 13.17 -5.82
N ASP A 129 10.11 12.65 -5.80
CA ASP A 129 10.47 11.33 -6.29
C ASP A 129 10.42 10.29 -5.18
N MET A 130 9.38 9.49 -5.13
CA MET A 130 9.20 8.41 -4.15
C MET A 130 10.30 7.32 -4.25
N PHE A 131 11.05 7.29 -5.37
CA PHE A 131 12.16 6.35 -5.59
C PHE A 131 13.54 6.96 -5.26
N ASP A 132 13.59 8.24 -4.83
CA ASP A 132 14.81 8.97 -4.47
C ASP A 132 14.55 9.89 -3.25
N GLU A 133 14.09 9.31 -2.14
CA GLU A 133 13.92 9.98 -0.83
C GLU A 133 13.12 11.30 -0.92
N ASP A 134 12.05 11.31 -1.70
CA ASP A 134 11.18 12.47 -1.95
C ASP A 134 11.93 13.74 -2.40
N LYS A 135 13.08 13.57 -3.09
CA LYS A 135 13.78 14.71 -3.71
C LYS A 135 12.94 15.32 -4.83
N PRO A 136 12.93 16.67 -4.96
CA PRO A 136 12.14 17.31 -6.01
C PRO A 136 12.71 17.01 -7.40
N PHE A 137 11.90 16.45 -8.28
CA PHE A 137 12.21 16.36 -9.71
C PHE A 137 11.58 17.50 -10.53
N ALA A 138 10.55 18.16 -9.96
CA ALA A 138 9.95 19.36 -10.53
C ALA A 138 9.75 20.41 -9.44
N GLY A 139 10.42 21.56 -9.59
CA GLY A 139 10.49 22.61 -8.57
C GLY A 139 11.80 22.56 -7.78
N THR A 140 11.85 23.29 -6.65
CA THR A 140 13.06 23.42 -5.81
C THR A 140 12.77 23.29 -4.31
N GLY A 141 11.51 23.06 -3.95
CA GLY A 141 11.10 22.88 -2.55
C GLY A 141 11.46 21.48 -2.02
N THR A 142 11.28 21.28 -0.74
CA THR A 142 11.27 19.97 -0.09
C THR A 142 9.84 19.49 0.06
N MET A 143 9.63 18.18 0.04
CA MET A 143 8.33 17.61 0.35
C MET A 143 7.89 18.03 1.74
N PRO A 144 6.69 18.63 1.91
CA PRO A 144 6.14 18.88 3.24
C PRO A 144 5.93 17.53 3.96
N PRO A 145 6.44 17.34 5.19
CA PRO A 145 6.34 16.03 5.87
C PRO A 145 4.90 15.59 6.15
N GLY A 146 3.96 16.54 6.19
CA GLY A 146 2.53 16.24 6.35
C GLY A 146 1.76 16.19 5.04
N HIS A 147 2.44 16.23 3.88
CA HIS A 147 1.82 16.20 2.56
C HIS A 147 0.63 17.19 2.45
N GLY A 148 -0.47 16.79 1.80
CA GLY A 148 -1.70 17.61 1.71
C GLY A 148 -2.63 17.53 2.92
N PHE A 149 -2.29 16.75 3.94
CA PHE A 149 -3.10 16.63 5.16
C PHE A 149 -2.96 17.82 6.10
N TYR A 150 -1.81 18.51 6.06
CA TYR A 150 -1.46 19.61 6.94
C TYR A 150 -1.01 20.84 6.16
N PRO A 151 -0.97 22.02 6.80
CA PRO A 151 -0.25 23.15 6.24
C PRO A 151 1.23 22.81 5.99
N ALA A 152 1.74 23.16 4.81
CA ALA A 152 3.08 22.77 4.36
C ALA A 152 4.24 23.19 5.30
N ASN A 153 4.04 24.23 6.09
CA ASN A 153 5.04 24.77 7.04
C ASN A 153 4.84 24.31 8.48
N LEU A 154 3.87 23.41 8.74
CA LEU A 154 3.63 22.87 10.08
C LEU A 154 4.67 21.80 10.41
N THR A 155 5.21 21.86 11.62
CA THR A 155 6.15 20.87 12.14
C THR A 155 5.51 20.02 13.24
N SER A 156 6.01 18.80 13.47
CA SER A 156 5.55 17.93 14.56
C SER A 156 5.66 18.65 15.92
N ALA A 157 6.78 19.34 16.19
CA ALA A 157 6.98 20.07 17.43
C ALA A 157 5.95 21.20 17.64
N GLN A 158 5.60 21.94 16.59
CA GLN A 158 4.56 22.97 16.66
C GLN A 158 3.18 22.37 16.94
N LEU A 159 2.89 21.23 16.32
CA LEU A 159 1.63 20.51 16.48
C LEU A 159 1.50 19.94 17.90
N GLU A 160 2.55 19.30 18.41
CA GLU A 160 2.61 18.81 19.80
C GLU A 160 2.44 19.94 20.81
N GLN A 161 3.15 21.07 20.63
CA GLN A 161 3.01 22.23 21.49
C GLN A 161 1.59 22.82 21.44
N TYR A 162 0.96 22.83 20.27
CA TYR A 162 -0.43 23.26 20.13
C TYR A 162 -1.37 22.35 20.91
N VAL A 163 -1.22 21.02 20.75
CA VAL A 163 -2.04 20.02 21.47
C VAL A 163 -1.85 20.09 22.99
N GLN A 164 -0.63 20.36 23.48
CA GLN A 164 -0.39 20.57 24.90
C GLN A 164 -1.16 21.79 25.45
N ARG A 165 -1.29 22.86 24.66
CA ARG A 165 -2.07 24.05 25.04
C ARG A 165 -3.57 23.89 24.85
N HIS A 166 -3.97 23.00 23.94
CA HIS A 166 -5.37 22.75 23.55
C HIS A 166 -5.70 21.24 23.60
N PRO A 167 -5.70 20.61 24.81
CA PRO A 167 -5.87 19.16 24.94
C PRO A 167 -7.26 18.67 24.45
N ASP A 168 -8.26 19.53 24.46
CA ASP A 168 -9.60 19.29 23.90
C ASP A 168 -9.57 19.06 22.38
N ARG A 169 -8.59 19.62 21.67
CA ARG A 169 -8.41 19.46 20.21
C ARG A 169 -7.66 18.20 19.83
N LYS A 170 -6.98 17.55 20.79
CA LYS A 170 -6.13 16.38 20.51
C LYS A 170 -6.86 15.31 19.72
N LYS A 171 -8.07 14.90 20.16
CA LYS A 171 -8.84 13.85 19.48
C LYS A 171 -9.09 14.16 18.02
N ALA A 172 -9.47 15.39 17.68
CA ALA A 172 -9.77 15.79 16.31
C ALA A 172 -8.50 15.92 15.44
N ILE A 173 -7.38 16.36 16.04
CA ILE A 173 -6.08 16.48 15.35
C ILE A 173 -5.52 15.07 15.05
N TYR A 174 -5.65 14.11 15.96
CA TYR A 174 -5.18 12.75 15.81
C TYR A 174 -6.20 11.81 15.14
N ASP A 175 -7.35 12.32 14.70
CA ASP A 175 -8.31 11.55 13.94
C ASP A 175 -7.77 11.24 12.54
N GLN A 176 -7.87 9.97 12.12
CA GLN A 176 -7.33 9.48 10.85
C GLN A 176 -7.97 10.14 9.63
N PHE A 177 -9.22 10.55 9.76
CA PHE A 177 -10.08 11.01 8.65
C PHE A 177 -10.34 12.51 8.72
N THR A 178 -9.32 13.30 9.12
CA THR A 178 -9.39 14.76 9.11
C THR A 178 -8.17 15.36 8.42
N ILE A 179 -8.37 16.48 7.75
CA ILE A 179 -7.28 17.37 7.34
C ILE A 179 -7.13 18.51 8.33
N VAL A 180 -5.90 18.97 8.49
CA VAL A 180 -5.55 20.10 9.36
C VAL A 180 -5.35 21.35 8.52
N ARG A 181 -5.86 22.49 8.96
CA ARG A 181 -5.74 23.79 8.28
C ARG A 181 -5.42 24.89 9.29
N TRP A 182 -4.78 25.97 8.84
CA TRP A 182 -4.75 27.21 9.57
C TRP A 182 -6.02 28.02 9.27
N HIS A 183 -6.72 28.41 10.30
CA HIS A 183 -7.84 29.33 10.20
C HIS A 183 -7.73 30.42 11.28
N ALA A 184 -7.59 31.69 10.86
CA ALA A 184 -7.46 32.84 11.78
C ALA A 184 -6.36 32.71 12.85
N GLY A 185 -5.26 32.01 12.53
CA GLY A 185 -4.14 31.76 13.46
C GLY A 185 -4.30 30.55 14.36
N GLU A 186 -5.42 29.84 14.28
CA GLU A 186 -5.73 28.64 15.02
C GLU A 186 -5.71 27.40 14.14
N ILE A 187 -5.50 26.22 14.74
CA ILE A 187 -5.64 24.93 14.04
C ILE A 187 -7.12 24.55 13.96
N GLU A 188 -7.60 24.37 12.73
CA GLU A 188 -8.89 23.80 12.40
C GLU A 188 -8.72 22.39 11.82
N THR A 189 -9.57 21.45 12.22
CA THR A 189 -9.66 20.12 11.63
C THR A 189 -10.93 19.98 10.81
N VAL A 190 -10.81 19.49 9.58
CA VAL A 190 -11.95 19.30 8.67
C VAL A 190 -12.08 17.82 8.36
N PRO A 191 -13.20 17.16 8.73
CA PRO A 191 -13.44 15.76 8.40
C PRO A 191 -13.38 15.48 6.89
N TYR A 192 -12.89 14.31 6.49
CA TYR A 192 -12.75 13.94 5.07
C TYR A 192 -14.08 14.01 4.32
N ARG A 193 -15.19 13.55 4.92
CA ARG A 193 -16.54 13.67 4.33
C ARG A 193 -16.95 15.10 3.99
N ILE A 194 -16.35 16.11 4.63
CA ILE A 194 -16.57 17.53 4.35
C ILE A 194 -15.52 18.02 3.36
N ALA A 195 -14.24 17.79 3.64
CA ALA A 195 -13.11 18.28 2.83
C ALA A 195 -13.16 17.77 1.39
N TYR A 196 -13.58 16.52 1.20
CA TYR A 196 -13.60 15.83 -0.09
C TYR A 196 -15.02 15.54 -0.61
N ARG A 197 -16.03 16.19 -0.05
CA ARG A 197 -17.45 15.97 -0.34
C ARG A 197 -17.78 15.92 -1.83
N THR A 198 -17.20 16.83 -2.63
CA THR A 198 -17.44 16.92 -4.08
C THR A 198 -16.99 15.68 -4.85
N PHE A 199 -16.12 14.86 -4.28
CA PHE A 199 -15.65 13.58 -4.82
C PHE A 199 -16.35 12.40 -4.15
N LEU A 200 -16.59 12.45 -2.84
CA LEU A 200 -17.15 11.34 -2.08
C LEU A 200 -18.63 11.12 -2.39
N GLU A 201 -19.43 12.18 -2.61
CA GLU A 201 -20.84 12.04 -2.98
C GLU A 201 -21.04 11.30 -4.32
N PRO A 202 -20.36 11.66 -5.43
CA PRO A 202 -20.49 10.89 -6.68
C PRO A 202 -19.90 9.48 -6.56
N ALA A 203 -18.79 9.29 -5.85
CA ALA A 203 -18.23 7.96 -5.59
C ALA A 203 -19.25 7.05 -4.87
N ALA A 204 -19.89 7.54 -3.81
CA ALA A 204 -20.93 6.81 -3.08
C ALA A 204 -22.15 6.48 -3.96
N ARG A 205 -22.56 7.37 -4.88
CA ARG A 205 -23.63 7.08 -5.86
C ARG A 205 -23.25 5.95 -6.80
N ASP A 206 -22.02 5.95 -7.32
CA ASP A 206 -21.55 4.90 -8.23
C ASP A 206 -21.37 3.56 -7.51
N LEU A 207 -20.92 3.53 -6.24
CA LEU A 207 -20.89 2.32 -5.42
C LEU A 207 -22.30 1.73 -5.21
N ARG A 208 -23.30 2.57 -4.91
CA ARG A 208 -24.70 2.13 -4.79
C ARG A 208 -25.26 1.62 -6.13
N ALA A 209 -24.89 2.25 -7.24
CA ALA A 209 -25.27 1.78 -8.57
C ALA A 209 -24.62 0.42 -8.88
N ALA A 210 -23.36 0.21 -8.50
CA ALA A 210 -22.67 -1.07 -8.61
C ALA A 210 -23.34 -2.14 -7.73
N ALA A 211 -23.72 -1.80 -6.50
CA ALA A 211 -24.43 -2.70 -5.58
C ALA A 211 -25.74 -3.21 -6.19
N ASN A 212 -26.53 -2.33 -6.84
CA ASN A 212 -27.77 -2.70 -7.52
C ASN A 212 -27.56 -3.60 -8.76
N LEU A 213 -26.35 -3.63 -9.30
CA LEU A 213 -25.95 -4.50 -10.41
C LEU A 213 -25.36 -5.83 -9.93
N SER A 214 -24.98 -5.97 -8.66
CA SER A 214 -24.48 -7.20 -8.11
C SER A 214 -25.56 -8.31 -8.10
N SER A 215 -25.14 -9.54 -8.39
CA SER A 215 -25.96 -10.74 -8.18
C SER A 215 -25.67 -11.38 -6.81
N ASP A 216 -24.60 -10.96 -6.13
CA ASP A 216 -24.25 -11.39 -4.78
C ASP A 216 -24.84 -10.41 -3.75
N PRO A 217 -25.82 -10.85 -2.92
CA PRO A 217 -26.44 -9.97 -1.93
C PRO A 217 -25.48 -9.51 -0.82
N ALA A 218 -24.48 -10.33 -0.45
CA ALA A 218 -23.50 -9.98 0.58
C ALA A 218 -22.56 -8.89 0.06
N PHE A 219 -22.06 -9.04 -1.16
CA PHE A 219 -21.24 -8.02 -1.81
C PHE A 219 -22.04 -6.72 -2.06
N ALA A 220 -23.30 -6.82 -2.49
CA ALA A 220 -24.17 -5.65 -2.62
C ALA A 220 -24.36 -4.90 -1.29
N LYS A 221 -24.62 -5.64 -0.19
CA LYS A 221 -24.73 -5.07 1.16
C LYS A 221 -23.43 -4.35 1.57
N PHE A 222 -22.28 -4.99 1.35
CA PHE A 222 -20.98 -4.38 1.62
C PHE A 222 -20.81 -3.06 0.85
N LEU A 223 -21.09 -3.03 -0.45
CA LEU A 223 -20.98 -1.82 -1.28
C LEU A 223 -21.89 -0.68 -0.80
N HIS A 224 -23.13 -0.98 -0.34
CA HIS A 224 -24.01 0.01 0.28
C HIS A 224 -23.41 0.58 1.56
N LEU A 225 -22.93 -0.27 2.46
CA LEU A 225 -22.29 0.16 3.70
C LEU A 225 -21.02 0.98 3.44
N ARG A 226 -20.23 0.61 2.42
CA ARG A 226 -19.04 1.36 2.01
C ARG A 226 -19.39 2.73 1.45
N ALA A 227 -20.48 2.84 0.70
CA ALA A 227 -21.00 4.12 0.23
C ALA A 227 -21.43 5.03 1.40
N ASP A 228 -22.04 4.45 2.44
CA ASP A 228 -22.40 5.19 3.66
C ASP A 228 -21.15 5.60 4.46
N ALA A 229 -20.13 4.75 4.52
CA ALA A 229 -18.85 5.03 5.17
C ALA A 229 -18.14 6.24 4.55
N LEU A 230 -18.10 6.35 3.22
CA LEU A 230 -17.54 7.52 2.51
C LEU A 230 -18.21 8.85 2.90
N LEU A 231 -19.49 8.82 3.27
CA LEU A 231 -20.26 10.01 3.62
C LEU A 231 -20.32 10.31 5.13
N SER A 232 -19.82 9.38 5.95
CA SER A 232 -19.85 9.49 7.41
C SER A 232 -18.49 9.48 8.09
N ASP A 233 -17.42 9.08 7.39
CA ASP A 233 -16.09 8.75 7.91
C ASP A 233 -16.11 7.58 8.93
N ASN A 234 -17.17 6.76 8.93
CA ASN A 234 -17.30 5.59 9.79
C ASN A 234 -17.18 4.30 8.95
N TYR A 235 -15.99 3.76 8.85
CA TYR A 235 -15.68 2.60 8.00
C TYR A 235 -15.95 1.25 8.68
N SER A 236 -15.95 1.16 10.01
CA SER A 236 -16.05 -0.10 10.76
C SER A 236 -17.25 -0.98 10.37
N PRO A 237 -18.50 -0.48 10.17
CA PRO A 237 -19.59 -1.34 9.73
C PRO A 237 -19.38 -1.98 8.35
N SER A 238 -18.76 -1.25 7.43
CA SER A 238 -18.44 -1.76 6.10
C SER A 238 -17.24 -2.71 6.13
N ASP A 239 -16.24 -2.46 6.97
CA ASP A 239 -15.08 -3.34 7.13
C ASP A 239 -15.49 -4.70 7.71
N LEU A 240 -16.36 -4.71 8.71
CA LEU A 240 -16.94 -5.95 9.26
C LEU A 240 -17.72 -6.74 8.19
N ALA A 241 -18.54 -6.06 7.38
CA ALA A 241 -19.28 -6.71 6.31
C ALA A 241 -18.34 -7.24 5.22
N TRP A 242 -17.23 -6.55 4.96
CA TRP A 242 -16.19 -6.96 4.00
C TRP A 242 -15.46 -8.23 4.43
N LEU A 243 -15.06 -8.30 5.70
CA LEU A 243 -14.40 -9.50 6.27
C LEU A 243 -15.31 -10.73 6.28
N GLN A 244 -16.63 -10.53 6.31
CA GLN A 244 -17.63 -11.61 6.30
C GLN A 244 -17.97 -12.11 4.89
N LEU A 245 -17.42 -11.51 3.82
CA LEU A 245 -17.61 -12.02 2.46
C LEU A 245 -16.94 -13.39 2.33
N LYS A 246 -17.71 -14.36 1.84
CA LYS A 246 -17.25 -15.74 1.60
C LYS A 246 -17.03 -15.95 0.10
N ASP A 247 -15.79 -16.15 -0.28
CA ASP A 247 -15.39 -16.47 -1.67
C ASP A 247 -16.04 -15.58 -2.74
N PRO A 248 -16.05 -14.25 -2.57
CA PRO A 248 -16.73 -13.36 -3.51
C PRO A 248 -16.04 -13.42 -4.87
N LYS A 249 -16.83 -13.47 -5.96
CA LYS A 249 -16.29 -13.39 -7.34
C LYS A 249 -15.63 -12.04 -7.60
N PHE A 250 -16.19 -10.99 -7.02
CA PHE A 250 -15.68 -9.60 -7.11
C PHE A 250 -15.41 -9.08 -5.72
N ASP A 251 -14.33 -8.34 -5.58
CA ASP A 251 -14.03 -7.61 -4.36
C ASP A 251 -13.54 -6.21 -4.68
N VAL A 252 -13.51 -5.33 -3.68
CA VAL A 252 -12.97 -3.97 -3.80
C VAL A 252 -12.26 -3.53 -2.54
N ILE A 253 -11.12 -2.85 -2.71
CA ILE A 253 -10.57 -1.93 -1.72
C ILE A 253 -11.13 -0.55 -2.08
N PHE A 254 -11.68 0.18 -1.12
CA PHE A 254 -12.30 1.48 -1.39
C PHE A 254 -12.40 2.31 -0.12
N ALA A 255 -11.27 2.74 0.43
CA ALA A 255 -11.20 3.44 1.71
C ALA A 255 -9.85 4.15 1.91
N PRO A 256 -9.74 5.06 2.89
CA PRO A 256 -8.46 5.54 3.38
C PRO A 256 -7.95 4.55 4.44
N TYR A 257 -6.89 3.81 4.13
CA TYR A 257 -6.30 2.83 5.03
C TYR A 257 -4.86 3.16 5.42
N GLU A 258 -4.00 3.48 4.45
CA GLU A 258 -2.57 3.60 4.66
C GLU A 258 -2.17 4.99 5.18
N THR A 259 -1.24 5.03 6.13
CA THR A 259 -0.81 6.26 6.81
C THR A 259 0.63 6.68 6.48
N TYR A 260 1.28 6.01 5.53
CA TYR A 260 2.70 6.22 5.20
C TYR A 260 3.04 7.67 4.80
N MET A 261 2.11 8.39 4.19
CA MET A 261 2.32 9.78 3.79
C MET A 261 2.29 10.78 4.96
N ASP A 262 1.77 10.41 6.14
CA ASP A 262 1.75 11.32 7.28
C ASP A 262 3.08 11.32 8.06
N GLY A 263 4.06 12.03 7.58
CA GLY A 263 5.36 12.20 8.24
C GLY A 263 5.34 13.10 9.49
N LEU A 264 4.20 13.70 9.87
CA LEU A 264 4.09 14.52 11.08
C LEU A 264 3.63 13.73 12.30
N LEU A 265 2.57 12.97 12.18
CA LEU A 265 1.96 12.19 13.28
C LEU A 265 1.85 10.69 12.98
N GLY A 266 1.96 10.26 11.71
CA GLY A 266 1.77 8.88 11.30
C GLY A 266 0.32 8.38 11.43
N VAL A 267 -0.67 9.27 11.36
CA VAL A 267 -2.08 8.90 11.64
C VAL A 267 -3.05 9.18 10.50
N LYS A 268 -2.76 10.16 9.61
CA LYS A 268 -3.68 10.52 8.53
C LYS A 268 -3.65 9.47 7.42
N ALA A 269 -4.83 8.96 7.07
CA ALA A 269 -4.94 7.91 6.09
C ALA A 269 -5.21 8.44 4.67
N SER A 270 -4.49 7.89 3.68
CA SER A 270 -4.67 8.19 2.25
C SER A 270 -5.72 7.30 1.61
N TYR A 271 -6.45 7.85 0.62
CA TYR A 271 -7.42 7.08 -0.15
C TYR A 271 -6.74 6.17 -1.18
N GLY A 272 -7.06 4.89 -1.10
CA GLY A 272 -6.74 3.89 -2.09
C GLY A 272 -7.99 3.19 -2.62
N ALA A 273 -7.92 2.70 -3.85
CA ALA A 273 -8.98 1.90 -4.45
C ALA A 273 -8.42 0.81 -5.37
N ALA A 274 -9.04 -0.37 -5.32
CA ALA A 274 -8.82 -1.44 -6.27
C ALA A 274 -10.16 -2.11 -6.62
N VAL A 275 -10.37 -2.40 -7.88
CA VAL A 275 -11.42 -3.31 -8.34
C VAL A 275 -10.76 -4.65 -8.58
N MET A 276 -11.31 -5.71 -8.02
CA MET A 276 -10.68 -7.03 -7.97
C MET A 276 -11.63 -8.11 -8.49
N VAL A 277 -11.03 -9.10 -9.15
CA VAL A 277 -11.70 -10.32 -9.59
C VAL A 277 -10.93 -11.49 -9.00
N ARG A 278 -11.60 -12.29 -8.19
CA ARG A 278 -10.98 -13.42 -7.49
C ARG A 278 -10.53 -14.51 -8.48
N ASP A 279 -9.30 -14.96 -8.33
CA ASP A 279 -8.81 -16.20 -8.96
C ASP A 279 -9.16 -17.37 -8.03
N GLU A 280 -10.24 -18.08 -8.36
CA GLU A 280 -10.74 -19.15 -7.52
C GLU A 280 -9.74 -20.31 -7.39
N ARG A 281 -9.02 -20.64 -8.49
CA ARG A 281 -8.07 -21.74 -8.50
C ARG A 281 -6.88 -21.46 -7.58
N ASP A 282 -6.32 -20.28 -7.67
CA ASP A 282 -5.15 -19.91 -6.89
C ASP A 282 -5.54 -19.54 -5.44
N SER A 283 -6.73 -18.97 -5.20
CA SER A 283 -7.27 -18.76 -3.85
C SER A 283 -7.48 -20.08 -3.09
N LYS A 284 -7.97 -21.15 -3.75
CA LYS A 284 -8.09 -22.48 -3.12
C LYS A 284 -6.75 -23.07 -2.68
N LYS A 285 -5.65 -22.71 -3.33
CA LYS A 285 -4.31 -23.16 -2.88
C LYS A 285 -3.93 -22.55 -1.52
N LEU A 286 -4.45 -21.37 -1.19
CA LEU A 286 -4.18 -20.71 0.09
C LEU A 286 -4.79 -21.47 1.28
N GLU A 287 -5.87 -22.24 1.06
CA GLU A 287 -6.48 -23.07 2.10
C GLU A 287 -5.50 -24.11 2.65
N VAL A 288 -4.57 -24.59 1.81
CA VAL A 288 -3.51 -25.51 2.23
C VAL A 288 -2.62 -24.85 3.27
N PHE A 289 -2.23 -23.58 3.05
CA PHE A 289 -1.37 -22.85 4.00
C PHE A 289 -2.11 -22.58 5.31
N ALA A 290 -3.33 -22.06 5.24
CA ALA A 290 -4.16 -21.80 6.42
C ALA A 290 -4.34 -23.06 7.30
N LYS A 291 -4.53 -24.21 6.67
CA LYS A 291 -4.69 -25.50 7.37
C LYS A 291 -3.48 -25.86 8.23
N TYR A 292 -2.26 -25.57 7.76
CA TYR A 292 -1.02 -25.97 8.42
C TYR A 292 -0.40 -24.89 9.32
N VAL A 293 -1.01 -23.70 9.39
CA VAL A 293 -0.52 -22.61 10.28
C VAL A 293 -0.29 -23.09 11.73
N PRO A 294 -1.21 -23.86 12.37
CA PRO A 294 -1.00 -24.32 13.73
C PRO A 294 0.21 -25.24 13.90
N GLU A 295 0.39 -26.17 12.96
CA GLU A 295 1.49 -27.13 12.97
C GLU A 295 2.84 -26.45 12.68
N ILE A 296 2.85 -25.47 11.77
CA ILE A 296 4.04 -24.63 11.50
C ILE A 296 4.40 -23.82 12.75
N GLN A 297 3.42 -23.20 13.42
CA GLN A 297 3.63 -22.47 14.68
C GLN A 297 4.26 -23.36 15.77
N GLU A 298 3.81 -24.62 15.88
CA GLU A 298 4.38 -25.59 16.82
C GLU A 298 5.80 -26.03 16.43
N ALA A 299 6.11 -26.07 15.14
CA ALA A 299 7.39 -26.47 14.60
C ALA A 299 8.45 -25.36 14.65
N LEU A 300 8.05 -24.10 14.89
CA LEU A 300 9.01 -22.99 14.98
C LEU A 300 10.14 -23.29 15.99
N PRO A 301 11.37 -22.88 15.68
CA PRO A 301 12.53 -23.11 16.55
C PRO A 301 12.55 -22.17 17.77
N LEU A 302 11.46 -22.19 18.54
CA LEU A 302 11.23 -21.43 19.77
C LEU A 302 11.03 -22.34 20.96
N SER A 303 11.34 -21.84 22.16
CA SER A 303 10.98 -22.53 23.39
C SER A 303 9.45 -22.61 23.55
N ALA A 304 8.96 -23.65 24.26
CA ALA A 304 7.53 -23.82 24.47
C ALA A 304 6.88 -22.65 25.23
N GLU A 305 7.66 -21.96 26.08
CA GLU A 305 7.19 -20.81 26.88
C GLU A 305 7.00 -19.52 26.05
N ASP A 306 7.66 -19.43 24.89
CA ASP A 306 7.61 -18.28 23.99
C ASP A 306 6.57 -18.46 22.87
N ARG A 307 5.98 -19.64 22.75
CA ARG A 307 4.91 -19.90 21.78
C ARG A 307 3.56 -19.36 22.28
N PRO A 308 2.77 -18.74 21.42
CA PRO A 308 1.43 -18.32 21.79
C PRO A 308 0.56 -19.50 22.20
N SER A 309 -0.19 -19.35 23.30
CA SER A 309 -1.11 -20.38 23.81
C SER A 309 -2.45 -20.42 23.08
N LYS A 310 -2.77 -19.44 22.24
CA LYS A 310 -4.01 -19.34 21.49
C LYS A 310 -3.70 -19.19 20.01
N ARG A 311 -4.51 -19.87 19.17
CA ARG A 311 -4.56 -19.61 17.73
C ARG A 311 -5.03 -18.17 17.52
N GLY A 312 -4.39 -17.44 16.61
CA GLY A 312 -4.91 -16.19 16.08
C GLY A 312 -6.25 -16.41 15.35
N LEU A 313 -6.97 -15.36 15.09
CA LEU A 313 -8.18 -15.41 14.25
C LEU A 313 -7.77 -15.87 12.84
N GLU A 314 -8.60 -16.77 12.24
CA GLU A 314 -8.44 -17.14 10.85
C GLU A 314 -8.70 -15.88 10.00
N SER A 315 -7.67 -15.41 9.30
CA SER A 315 -7.80 -14.29 8.37
C SER A 315 -8.22 -14.81 6.99
N PRO A 316 -9.29 -14.28 6.38
CA PRO A 316 -9.61 -14.56 4.99
C PRO A 316 -8.42 -14.21 4.08
N MET A 317 -8.13 -15.11 3.14
CA MET A 317 -7.06 -14.92 2.17
C MET A 317 -7.60 -15.12 0.76
N GLU A 318 -7.20 -14.25 -0.18
CA GLU A 318 -7.61 -14.39 -1.57
C GLU A 318 -6.54 -13.95 -2.55
N VAL A 319 -6.45 -14.66 -3.66
CA VAL A 319 -5.69 -14.27 -4.85
C VAL A 319 -6.63 -13.59 -5.82
N VAL A 320 -6.25 -12.42 -6.29
CA VAL A 320 -7.07 -11.61 -7.18
C VAL A 320 -6.28 -11.08 -8.38
N ASP A 321 -6.96 -10.89 -9.49
CA ASP A 321 -6.54 -9.94 -10.51
C ASP A 321 -7.15 -8.57 -10.22
N ALA A 322 -6.35 -7.51 -10.21
CA ALA A 322 -6.83 -6.15 -10.11
C ALA A 322 -6.83 -5.49 -11.50
N PRO A 323 -7.97 -5.49 -12.22
CA PRO A 323 -8.10 -4.85 -13.52
C PRO A 323 -8.02 -3.33 -13.47
N PHE A 324 -8.20 -2.73 -12.27
CA PHE A 324 -8.08 -1.30 -12.05
C PHE A 324 -7.68 -0.99 -10.61
N ARG A 325 -6.78 -0.02 -10.46
CA ARG A 325 -6.40 0.59 -9.18
C ARG A 325 -6.38 2.10 -9.29
N ALA A 326 -6.50 2.80 -8.17
CA ALA A 326 -6.47 4.25 -8.07
C ALA A 326 -5.92 4.69 -6.70
N GLY A 327 -5.50 5.94 -6.61
CA GLY A 327 -4.98 6.52 -5.39
C GLY A 327 -3.72 5.82 -4.91
N ASP A 328 -3.62 5.60 -3.61
CA ASP A 328 -2.47 5.00 -2.94
C ASP A 328 -1.99 3.68 -3.59
N LEU A 329 -2.92 2.87 -4.09
CA LEU A 329 -2.62 1.57 -4.70
C LEU A 329 -2.09 1.65 -6.13
N THR A 330 -1.92 2.85 -6.73
CA THR A 330 -1.51 2.98 -8.14
C THR A 330 -0.30 3.87 -8.37
N HIS A 331 0.16 4.57 -7.34
CA HIS A 331 1.30 5.49 -7.43
C HIS A 331 2.51 4.96 -6.64
N GLY A 332 3.70 5.37 -7.03
CA GLY A 332 4.94 4.91 -6.40
C GLY A 332 5.21 3.42 -6.60
N TYR A 333 5.67 2.77 -5.56
CA TYR A 333 5.89 1.32 -5.54
C TYR A 333 4.58 0.57 -5.61
N GLN A 334 4.50 -0.41 -6.52
CA GLN A 334 3.28 -1.16 -6.72
C GLN A 334 3.14 -2.27 -5.65
N ALA A 335 2.17 -2.15 -4.77
CA ALA A 335 1.85 -3.22 -3.82
C ALA A 335 1.48 -4.53 -4.55
N VAL A 336 1.97 -5.66 -4.05
CA VAL A 336 1.63 -7.01 -4.56
C VAL A 336 0.75 -7.78 -3.59
N ALA A 337 0.70 -7.35 -2.34
CA ALA A 337 -0.21 -7.86 -1.32
C ALA A 337 -0.68 -6.71 -0.42
N ASP A 338 -1.84 -6.87 0.20
CA ASP A 338 -2.39 -5.99 1.23
C ASP A 338 -2.99 -6.81 2.35
N ASN A 339 -2.89 -6.32 3.59
CA ASN A 339 -3.50 -6.91 4.77
C ASN A 339 -4.38 -5.87 5.48
N LEU A 340 -5.67 -5.88 5.20
CA LEU A 340 -6.62 -4.83 5.55
C LEU A 340 -7.89 -5.39 6.25
N PRO A 341 -8.64 -4.58 6.99
CA PRO A 341 -8.43 -3.16 7.30
C PRO A 341 -7.37 -2.94 8.39
N ASN A 342 -6.89 -1.69 8.52
CA ASN A 342 -5.90 -1.29 9.53
C ASN A 342 -6.55 -0.78 10.85
N ASP A 343 -7.88 -0.91 11.03
CA ASP A 343 -8.58 -0.52 12.26
C ASP A 343 -8.32 -1.55 13.37
N PRO A 344 -7.64 -1.17 14.48
CA PRO A 344 -7.31 -2.10 15.55
C PRO A 344 -8.54 -2.72 16.22
N ASN A 345 -9.68 -2.02 16.28
CA ASN A 345 -10.91 -2.56 16.88
C ASN A 345 -11.56 -3.61 15.97
N VAL A 346 -11.49 -3.43 14.66
CA VAL A 346 -11.94 -4.43 13.69
C VAL A 346 -11.00 -5.62 13.71
N HIS A 347 -9.70 -5.37 13.75
CA HIS A 347 -8.67 -6.41 13.79
C HIS A 347 -8.78 -7.32 15.04
N GLU A 348 -9.06 -6.74 16.21
CA GLU A 348 -9.27 -7.51 17.44
C GLU A 348 -10.51 -8.41 17.38
N ARG A 349 -11.57 -7.98 16.70
CA ARG A 349 -12.86 -8.69 16.64
C ARG A 349 -12.96 -9.74 15.56
N GLU A 350 -12.47 -9.45 14.36
CA GLU A 350 -12.69 -10.22 13.14
C GLU A 350 -11.39 -10.51 12.38
N GLY A 351 -10.25 -9.99 12.84
CA GLY A 351 -8.98 -10.10 12.12
C GLY A 351 -8.88 -9.14 10.93
N SER A 352 -8.19 -9.59 9.89
CA SER A 352 -7.96 -8.84 8.64
C SER A 352 -8.12 -9.77 7.44
N LYS A 353 -8.20 -9.21 6.24
CA LYS A 353 -8.19 -9.94 4.97
C LYS A 353 -6.84 -9.74 4.28
N LYS A 354 -6.20 -10.84 3.88
CA LYS A 354 -4.96 -10.83 3.10
C LYS A 354 -5.31 -10.99 1.62
N ILE A 355 -4.87 -10.04 0.82
CA ILE A 355 -5.18 -9.94 -0.61
C ILE A 355 -3.88 -10.01 -1.39
N PHE A 356 -3.80 -10.92 -2.36
CA PHE A 356 -2.61 -11.12 -3.18
C PHE A 356 -2.93 -10.77 -4.63
N PHE A 357 -2.29 -9.72 -5.16
CA PHE A 357 -2.56 -9.19 -6.50
C PHE A 357 -1.74 -9.93 -7.56
N LYS A 358 -2.26 -11.06 -8.03
CA LYS A 358 -1.58 -11.96 -8.95
C LYS A 358 -1.03 -11.28 -10.19
N ASN A 359 -1.84 -10.47 -10.88
CA ASN A 359 -1.40 -9.81 -12.11
C ASN A 359 -0.27 -8.78 -11.86
N PHE A 360 -0.17 -8.21 -10.66
CA PHE A 360 0.95 -7.35 -10.27
C PHE A 360 2.19 -8.18 -9.88
N MET A 361 2.00 -9.31 -9.20
CA MET A 361 3.08 -10.26 -8.92
C MET A 361 3.69 -10.78 -10.21
N ASP A 362 2.86 -11.27 -11.15
CA ASP A 362 3.30 -11.76 -12.45
C ASP A 362 4.12 -10.69 -13.19
N ALA A 363 3.62 -9.46 -13.25
CA ALA A 363 4.31 -8.36 -13.89
C ALA A 363 5.64 -8.00 -13.19
N ARG A 364 5.70 -8.01 -11.86
CA ARG A 364 6.95 -7.78 -11.11
C ARG A 364 7.97 -8.88 -11.38
N VAL A 365 7.55 -10.13 -11.39
CA VAL A 365 8.44 -11.27 -11.68
C VAL A 365 8.99 -11.16 -13.10
N ASP A 366 8.14 -10.93 -14.08
CA ASP A 366 8.53 -10.90 -15.50
C ASP A 366 9.46 -9.72 -15.84
N TYR A 367 9.17 -8.54 -15.28
CA TYR A 367 9.83 -7.30 -15.70
C TYR A 367 10.90 -6.80 -14.74
N VAL A 368 10.95 -7.30 -13.51
CA VAL A 368 11.93 -6.87 -12.49
C VAL A 368 12.74 -8.05 -11.97
N ILE A 369 12.11 -9.04 -11.36
CA ILE A 369 12.80 -10.11 -10.61
C ILE A 369 13.61 -11.01 -11.54
N ILE A 370 13.01 -11.56 -12.60
CA ILE A 370 13.72 -12.40 -13.59
C ILE A 370 14.85 -11.64 -14.27
N PRO A 371 14.69 -10.39 -14.75
CA PRO A 371 15.80 -9.61 -15.29
C PRO A 371 16.96 -9.38 -14.31
N VAL A 372 16.66 -9.13 -13.03
CA VAL A 372 17.67 -9.03 -11.95
C VAL A 372 18.39 -10.37 -11.77
N ALA A 373 17.63 -11.45 -11.58
CA ALA A 373 18.16 -12.79 -11.38
C ALA A 373 19.06 -13.24 -12.55
N ARG A 374 18.62 -13.00 -13.78
CA ARG A 374 19.40 -13.34 -15.01
C ARG A 374 20.78 -12.71 -15.04
N LYS A 375 20.95 -11.52 -14.46
CA LYS A 375 22.24 -10.84 -14.41
C LYS A 375 23.09 -11.26 -13.22
N LEU A 376 22.48 -11.56 -12.08
CA LEU A 376 23.20 -11.78 -10.84
C LEU A 376 23.35 -13.25 -10.47
N MET A 377 22.41 -14.13 -10.84
CA MET A 377 22.43 -15.55 -10.46
C MET A 377 22.97 -16.46 -11.56
N GLU A 378 23.38 -17.67 -11.15
CA GLU A 378 23.79 -18.72 -12.07
C GLU A 378 22.67 -19.12 -13.04
N PRO A 379 22.99 -19.43 -14.35
CA PRO A 379 21.98 -19.68 -15.38
C PRO A 379 20.97 -20.76 -15.04
N GLU A 380 21.42 -21.86 -14.45
CA GLU A 380 20.54 -22.99 -14.09
C GLU A 380 19.59 -22.68 -12.93
N GLN A 381 19.94 -21.65 -12.14
CA GLN A 381 19.14 -21.26 -10.98
C GLN A 381 18.19 -20.11 -11.27
N TRP A 382 18.61 -19.05 -11.98
CA TRP A 382 17.66 -18.00 -12.35
C TRP A 382 16.55 -18.53 -13.28
N ALA A 383 16.80 -19.57 -14.06
CA ALA A 383 15.76 -20.24 -14.88
C ALA A 383 14.64 -20.90 -14.06
N LYS A 384 14.86 -21.06 -12.74
CA LYS A 384 13.86 -21.60 -11.81
C LYS A 384 13.01 -20.51 -11.13
N VAL A 385 13.33 -19.23 -11.35
CA VAL A 385 12.53 -18.12 -10.80
C VAL A 385 11.17 -18.08 -11.49
N THR A 386 10.10 -18.17 -10.72
CA THR A 386 8.73 -18.25 -11.24
C THR A 386 7.76 -17.36 -10.45
N SER A 387 6.67 -16.94 -11.09
CA SER A 387 5.57 -16.23 -10.39
C SER A 387 4.95 -17.09 -9.29
N GLU A 388 4.87 -18.42 -9.46
CA GLU A 388 4.36 -19.32 -8.41
C GLU A 388 5.31 -19.33 -7.20
N GLY A 389 6.63 -19.40 -7.44
CA GLY A 389 7.61 -19.37 -6.37
C GLY A 389 7.58 -18.05 -5.60
N TYR A 390 7.47 -16.95 -6.31
CA TYR A 390 7.33 -15.61 -5.72
C TYR A 390 6.04 -15.49 -4.91
N MET A 391 4.90 -15.93 -5.46
CA MET A 391 3.61 -15.90 -4.78
C MET A 391 3.62 -16.74 -3.49
N VAL A 392 4.19 -17.95 -3.52
CA VAL A 392 4.29 -18.80 -2.31
C VAL A 392 5.12 -18.13 -1.23
N GLY A 393 6.26 -17.53 -1.59
CA GLY A 393 7.09 -16.75 -0.67
C GLY A 393 6.30 -15.60 -0.04
N THR A 394 5.65 -14.77 -0.85
CA THR A 394 4.85 -13.61 -0.38
C THR A 394 3.68 -14.06 0.52
N VAL A 395 2.96 -15.12 0.15
CA VAL A 395 1.85 -15.64 0.98
C VAL A 395 2.34 -16.08 2.34
N LEU A 396 3.44 -16.83 2.40
CA LEU A 396 3.98 -17.33 3.66
C LEU A 396 4.66 -16.22 4.47
N HIS A 397 5.21 -15.18 3.84
CA HIS A 397 5.62 -13.95 4.51
C HIS A 397 4.44 -13.30 5.25
N GLU A 398 3.33 -13.05 4.57
CA GLU A 398 2.13 -12.44 5.16
C GLU A 398 1.52 -13.29 6.29
N ILE A 399 1.55 -14.62 6.15
CA ILE A 399 1.14 -15.53 7.22
C ILE A 399 2.11 -15.43 8.40
N SER A 400 3.41 -15.31 8.14
CA SER A 400 4.47 -15.33 9.15
C SER A 400 4.52 -14.07 10.03
N HIS A 401 3.89 -12.97 9.63
CA HIS A 401 3.61 -11.86 10.54
C HIS A 401 2.77 -12.29 11.75
N GLY A 402 1.88 -13.27 11.57
CA GLY A 402 1.10 -13.84 12.66
C GLY A 402 1.76 -14.99 13.43
N LEU A 403 2.96 -15.42 13.03
CA LEU A 403 3.70 -16.51 13.64
C LEU A 403 4.79 -15.99 14.59
N GLY A 404 5.18 -16.83 15.56
CA GLY A 404 6.19 -16.48 16.54
C GLY A 404 5.61 -16.04 17.89
N PRO A 405 6.37 -15.31 18.71
CA PRO A 405 5.96 -14.89 20.04
C PRO A 405 4.91 -13.76 19.95
N ALA A 406 3.90 -13.80 20.84
CA ALA A 406 2.89 -12.74 20.91
C ALA A 406 3.36 -11.51 21.71
N PHE A 407 4.33 -11.71 22.63
CA PHE A 407 4.89 -10.68 23.51
C PHE A 407 6.35 -10.97 23.79
N ALA A 408 7.12 -9.93 24.01
CA ALA A 408 8.47 -10.06 24.55
C ALA A 408 8.41 -10.41 26.04
N ARG A 409 9.19 -11.41 26.47
CA ARG A 409 9.35 -11.82 27.86
C ARG A 409 10.58 -11.13 28.44
N THR A 410 10.38 -10.02 29.12
CA THR A 410 11.41 -9.21 29.75
C THR A 410 11.47 -9.42 31.27
N ALA A 411 12.48 -8.87 31.94
CA ALA A 411 12.56 -8.85 33.41
C ALA A 411 11.37 -8.10 34.05
N ALA A 412 10.74 -7.18 33.33
CA ALA A 412 9.54 -6.46 33.77
C ALA A 412 8.23 -7.24 33.53
N GLY A 413 8.30 -8.45 32.95
CA GLY A 413 7.16 -9.27 32.56
C GLY A 413 6.95 -9.28 31.05
N LYS A 414 5.71 -9.58 30.61
CA LYS A 414 5.32 -9.56 29.20
C LYS A 414 5.14 -8.11 28.72
N VAL A 415 5.83 -7.75 27.66
CA VAL A 415 5.82 -6.42 27.06
C VAL A 415 5.52 -6.57 25.56
N ASP A 416 4.85 -5.60 24.97
CA ASP A 416 4.69 -5.51 23.52
C ASP A 416 6.06 -5.52 22.83
N ILE A 417 6.21 -6.36 21.79
CA ILE A 417 7.50 -6.56 21.10
C ILE A 417 7.98 -5.25 20.48
N ARG A 418 7.08 -4.47 19.89
CA ARG A 418 7.40 -3.16 19.30
C ARG A 418 7.97 -2.19 20.33
N GLN A 419 7.39 -2.19 21.54
CA GLN A 419 7.91 -1.36 22.64
C GLN A 419 9.27 -1.84 23.14
N ALA A 420 9.46 -3.17 23.26
CA ALA A 420 10.72 -3.75 23.73
C ALA A 420 11.87 -3.50 22.74
N ILE A 421 11.64 -3.73 21.45
CA ILE A 421 12.63 -3.61 20.38
C ILE A 421 12.84 -2.15 19.95
N GLY A 422 11.79 -1.33 19.98
CA GLY A 422 11.86 0.09 19.62
C GLY A 422 12.11 0.33 18.12
N PRO A 423 12.99 1.28 17.71
CA PRO A 423 13.14 1.70 16.31
C PRO A 423 13.56 0.60 15.33
N LEU A 424 14.14 -0.51 15.83
CA LEU A 424 14.53 -1.64 14.99
C LEU A 424 13.33 -2.52 14.60
N PHE A 425 12.21 -2.42 15.32
CA PHE A 425 11.09 -3.37 15.21
C PHE A 425 10.64 -3.62 13.77
N ASN A 426 10.40 -2.59 12.98
CA ASN A 426 9.89 -2.79 11.62
C ASN A 426 10.84 -3.65 10.76
N SER A 427 12.15 -3.34 10.77
CA SER A 427 13.12 -4.13 10.01
C SER A 427 13.30 -5.57 10.54
N LEU A 428 13.17 -5.76 11.85
CA LEU A 428 13.21 -7.07 12.46
C LEU A 428 11.97 -7.90 12.10
N GLU A 429 10.79 -7.31 12.17
CA GLU A 429 9.51 -7.95 11.87
C GLU A 429 9.43 -8.37 10.39
N GLU A 430 9.86 -7.50 9.45
CA GLU A 430 9.91 -7.85 8.02
C GLU A 430 10.87 -9.01 7.75
N ALA A 431 12.09 -8.94 8.30
CA ALA A 431 13.05 -10.04 8.16
C ALA A 431 12.55 -11.33 8.82
N LYS A 432 11.90 -11.24 10.00
CA LYS A 432 11.29 -12.39 10.67
C LYS A 432 10.19 -13.01 9.81
N ALA A 433 9.35 -12.20 9.18
CA ALA A 433 8.29 -12.68 8.29
C ALA A 433 8.88 -13.41 7.07
N ASP A 434 9.90 -12.86 6.41
CA ASP A 434 10.58 -13.48 5.28
C ASP A 434 11.19 -14.83 5.62
N VAL A 435 12.05 -14.88 6.64
CA VAL A 435 12.77 -16.11 6.95
C VAL A 435 11.86 -17.18 7.57
N THR A 436 10.86 -16.79 8.36
CA THR A 436 9.84 -17.71 8.88
C THR A 436 8.95 -18.24 7.76
N GLY A 437 8.66 -17.41 6.75
CA GLY A 437 7.97 -17.83 5.53
C GLY A 437 8.75 -18.90 4.77
N MET A 438 10.07 -18.73 4.62
CA MET A 438 10.92 -19.72 3.96
C MET A 438 11.15 -20.97 4.80
N PHE A 439 11.18 -20.85 6.13
CA PHE A 439 11.12 -22.00 7.05
C PHE A 439 9.81 -22.78 6.85
N ALA A 440 8.69 -22.09 6.76
CA ALA A 440 7.38 -22.70 6.49
C ALA A 440 7.31 -23.39 5.12
N VAL A 441 7.93 -22.82 4.06
CA VAL A 441 8.08 -23.48 2.74
C VAL A 441 8.76 -24.83 2.90
N GLN A 442 9.90 -24.89 3.59
CA GLN A 442 10.63 -26.15 3.81
C GLN A 442 9.79 -27.14 4.61
N TRP A 443 9.16 -26.68 5.69
CA TRP A 443 8.28 -27.51 6.51
C TRP A 443 7.12 -28.12 5.71
N LEU A 444 6.46 -27.33 4.88
CA LEU A 444 5.35 -27.77 4.02
C LEU A 444 5.81 -28.78 2.97
N VAL A 445 7.01 -28.62 2.42
CA VAL A 445 7.61 -29.60 1.49
C VAL A 445 7.94 -30.91 2.21
N ASP A 446 8.50 -30.86 3.41
CA ASP A 446 8.85 -32.05 4.19
C ASP A 446 7.64 -32.84 4.66
N HIS A 447 6.47 -32.17 4.75
CA HIS A 447 5.18 -32.80 5.11
C HIS A 447 4.28 -33.07 3.89
N ASP A 448 4.83 -33.08 2.67
CA ASP A 448 4.14 -33.35 1.40
C ASP A 448 2.94 -32.43 1.09
N ALA A 449 2.87 -31.26 1.76
CA ALA A 449 1.86 -30.22 1.50
C ALA A 449 2.23 -29.34 0.31
N LEU A 450 3.53 -29.20 0.01
CA LEU A 450 4.06 -28.59 -1.20
C LEU A 450 4.91 -29.61 -1.99
N PRO A 451 4.95 -29.51 -3.34
CA PRO A 451 5.71 -30.44 -4.17
C PRO A 451 7.24 -30.33 -3.95
N LYS A 452 7.90 -31.44 -3.62
CA LYS A 452 9.39 -31.47 -3.41
C LYS A 452 10.18 -30.99 -4.62
N ASN A 453 9.73 -31.29 -5.82
CA ASN A 453 10.41 -30.88 -7.05
C ASN A 453 10.34 -29.36 -7.31
N LYS A 454 9.52 -28.61 -6.58
CA LYS A 454 9.41 -27.15 -6.66
C LYS A 454 10.22 -26.39 -5.60
N LEU A 455 10.80 -27.06 -4.61
CA LEU A 455 11.55 -26.40 -3.55
C LEU A 455 12.65 -25.46 -4.11
N SER A 456 13.34 -25.90 -5.16
CA SER A 456 14.36 -25.08 -5.81
C SER A 456 13.81 -23.85 -6.54
N GLU A 457 12.55 -23.87 -6.98
CA GLU A 457 11.86 -22.70 -7.55
C GLU A 457 11.54 -21.69 -6.45
N TYR A 458 11.07 -22.15 -5.29
CA TYR A 458 10.78 -21.29 -4.15
C TYR A 458 12.01 -20.56 -3.64
N TYR A 459 13.11 -21.28 -3.40
CA TYR A 459 14.37 -20.65 -2.98
C TYR A 459 14.98 -19.73 -4.06
N ALA A 460 14.89 -20.11 -5.35
CA ALA A 460 15.40 -19.26 -6.41
C ALA A 460 14.61 -17.95 -6.52
N SER A 461 13.28 -18.00 -6.37
CA SER A 461 12.42 -16.83 -6.41
C SER A 461 12.65 -15.90 -5.21
N TYR A 462 12.81 -16.46 -4.00
CA TYR A 462 13.17 -15.72 -2.80
C TYR A 462 14.51 -14.99 -2.94
N VAL A 463 15.57 -15.70 -3.34
CA VAL A 463 16.92 -15.09 -3.49
C VAL A 463 16.92 -14.03 -4.59
N ALA A 464 16.15 -14.22 -5.66
CA ALA A 464 16.01 -13.23 -6.72
C ALA A 464 15.31 -11.94 -6.22
N ASP A 465 14.34 -12.07 -5.31
CA ASP A 465 13.66 -10.93 -4.69
C ASP A 465 14.58 -10.19 -3.70
N LEU A 466 15.40 -10.89 -2.93
CA LEU A 466 16.43 -10.25 -2.10
C LEU A 466 17.30 -9.30 -2.94
N PHE A 467 17.76 -9.72 -4.14
CA PHE A 467 18.55 -8.86 -5.02
C PHE A 467 17.77 -7.67 -5.58
N ARG A 468 16.45 -7.81 -5.75
CA ARG A 468 15.59 -6.70 -6.13
C ARG A 468 15.56 -5.63 -5.05
N SER A 469 15.37 -6.02 -3.80
CA SER A 469 15.15 -5.08 -2.68
C SER A 469 16.44 -4.45 -2.18
N VAL A 470 17.52 -5.23 -2.02
CA VAL A 470 18.81 -4.70 -1.52
C VAL A 470 19.45 -3.66 -2.45
N ARG A 471 18.98 -3.52 -3.70
CA ARG A 471 19.42 -2.45 -4.61
C ARG A 471 19.07 -1.04 -4.12
N PHE A 472 18.10 -0.91 -3.23
CA PHE A 472 17.67 0.36 -2.63
C PHE A 472 18.47 0.73 -1.37
N GLY A 473 19.41 -0.12 -0.95
CA GLY A 473 20.19 0.08 0.28
C GLY A 473 19.45 -0.44 1.52
N ALA A 474 19.81 0.09 2.69
CA ALA A 474 19.26 -0.35 3.98
C ALA A 474 18.52 0.80 4.72
N SER A 475 17.93 1.75 4.00
CA SER A 475 17.24 2.90 4.61
C SER A 475 15.78 2.63 4.95
N GLU A 476 15.17 1.64 4.33
CA GLU A 476 13.76 1.28 4.44
C GLU A 476 13.66 -0.11 5.10
N ALA A 477 12.54 -0.41 5.77
CA ALA A 477 12.41 -1.56 6.66
C ALA A 477 12.66 -2.91 5.96
N HIS A 478 11.99 -3.16 4.83
CA HIS A 478 12.14 -4.40 4.07
C HIS A 478 13.57 -4.54 3.52
N SER A 479 14.06 -3.53 2.80
CA SER A 479 15.40 -3.59 2.19
C SER A 479 16.52 -3.72 3.23
N ARG A 480 16.32 -3.22 4.45
CA ARG A 480 17.24 -3.42 5.57
C ARG A 480 17.18 -4.84 6.11
N GLY A 481 15.99 -5.41 6.25
CA GLY A 481 15.78 -6.82 6.62
C GLY A 481 16.43 -7.75 5.62
N GLU A 482 16.11 -7.61 4.35
CA GLU A 482 16.62 -8.42 3.26
C GLU A 482 18.14 -8.26 3.06
N MET A 483 18.72 -7.08 3.33
CA MET A 483 20.17 -6.88 3.34
C MET A 483 20.84 -7.73 4.44
N MET A 484 20.24 -7.76 5.62
CA MET A 484 20.71 -8.60 6.73
C MET A 484 20.62 -10.09 6.35
N GLU A 485 19.51 -10.52 5.77
CA GLU A 485 19.30 -11.90 5.33
C GLU A 485 20.32 -12.33 4.28
N LEU A 486 20.52 -11.53 3.23
CA LEU A 486 21.47 -11.81 2.16
C LEU A 486 22.91 -11.97 2.71
N ASN A 487 23.37 -11.04 3.56
CA ASN A 487 24.72 -11.10 4.13
C ASN A 487 24.88 -12.29 5.08
N TYR A 488 23.85 -12.63 5.87
CA TYR A 488 23.87 -13.83 6.71
C TYR A 488 23.96 -15.11 5.86
N LEU A 489 23.15 -15.24 4.81
CA LEU A 489 23.14 -16.39 3.92
C LEU A 489 24.48 -16.56 3.18
N LEU A 490 25.13 -15.45 2.80
CA LEU A 490 26.49 -15.44 2.24
C LEU A 490 27.53 -15.92 3.26
N GLU A 491 27.46 -15.45 4.51
CA GLU A 491 28.37 -15.90 5.59
C GLU A 491 28.21 -17.40 5.88
N ARG A 492 26.97 -17.91 5.84
CA ARG A 492 26.66 -19.34 6.03
C ARG A 492 26.95 -20.20 4.79
N HIS A 493 27.39 -19.60 3.70
CA HIS A 493 27.58 -20.27 2.41
C HIS A 493 26.32 -20.97 1.89
N ALA A 494 25.13 -20.55 2.31
CA ALA A 494 23.86 -20.93 1.74
C ALA A 494 23.61 -20.22 0.39
N ILE A 495 24.22 -19.05 0.24
CA ILE A 495 24.45 -18.37 -1.02
C ILE A 495 25.95 -18.23 -1.20
N VAL A 496 26.46 -18.57 -2.36
CA VAL A 496 27.90 -18.46 -2.71
C VAL A 496 28.04 -17.58 -3.94
N ARG A 497 29.19 -16.91 -4.07
CA ARG A 497 29.53 -16.13 -5.23
C ARG A 497 30.67 -16.78 -5.98
N ASP A 498 30.49 -17.04 -7.26
CA ASP A 498 31.51 -17.64 -8.10
C ASP A 498 32.61 -16.64 -8.51
N ARG A 499 33.65 -17.13 -9.18
CA ARG A 499 34.76 -16.29 -9.68
C ARG A 499 34.34 -15.31 -10.78
N ARG A 500 33.19 -15.51 -11.41
CA ARG A 500 32.61 -14.61 -12.44
C ARG A 500 31.73 -13.53 -11.83
N GLY A 501 31.53 -13.59 -10.49
CA GLY A 501 30.72 -12.64 -9.74
C GLY A 501 29.23 -12.98 -9.71
N ARG A 502 28.82 -14.18 -10.17
CA ARG A 502 27.44 -14.66 -10.09
C ARG A 502 27.17 -15.35 -8.76
N TYR A 503 25.94 -15.26 -8.31
CA TYR A 503 25.48 -15.87 -7.07
C TYR A 503 24.80 -17.21 -7.37
N ALA A 504 25.04 -18.19 -6.51
CA ALA A 504 24.42 -19.50 -6.55
C ALA A 504 23.92 -19.92 -5.18
N ILE A 505 22.80 -20.61 -5.15
CA ILE A 505 22.19 -21.17 -3.95
C ILE A 505 22.78 -22.57 -3.72
N ASP A 506 23.25 -22.80 -2.52
CA ASP A 506 23.57 -24.15 -2.03
C ASP A 506 22.28 -24.71 -1.38
N TYR A 507 21.56 -25.54 -2.13
CA TYR A 507 20.26 -26.07 -1.71
C TYR A 507 20.33 -27.01 -0.51
N ASP A 508 21.50 -27.56 -0.18
CA ASP A 508 21.70 -28.41 1.00
C ASP A 508 21.89 -27.56 2.26
N LYS A 509 22.53 -26.40 2.13
CA LYS A 509 22.78 -25.50 3.26
C LYS A 509 21.64 -24.52 3.52
N MET A 510 20.87 -24.17 2.49
CA MET A 510 19.81 -23.17 2.59
C MET A 510 18.78 -23.49 3.69
N PRO A 511 18.23 -24.72 3.82
CA PRO A 511 17.27 -25.05 4.87
C PRO A 511 17.83 -24.87 6.28
N VAL A 512 19.08 -25.24 6.49
CA VAL A 512 19.76 -25.13 7.79
C VAL A 512 19.97 -23.65 8.15
N ALA A 513 20.49 -22.87 7.21
CA ALA A 513 20.72 -21.43 7.41
C ALA A 513 19.41 -20.69 7.67
N MET A 514 18.33 -21.03 6.95
CA MET A 514 17.00 -20.46 7.19
C MET A 514 16.47 -20.80 8.58
N SER A 515 16.57 -22.04 9.02
CA SER A 515 16.13 -22.44 10.35
C SER A 515 16.91 -21.74 11.48
N GLU A 516 18.24 -21.62 11.33
CA GLU A 516 19.09 -20.90 12.29
C GLU A 516 18.75 -19.40 12.33
N LEU A 517 18.54 -18.76 11.18
CA LEU A 517 18.19 -17.35 11.11
C LEU A 517 16.79 -17.10 11.69
N THR A 518 15.81 -17.95 11.35
CA THR A 518 14.47 -17.90 11.93
C THR A 518 14.54 -17.98 13.46
N LYS A 519 15.33 -18.91 14.00
CA LYS A 519 15.53 -19.04 15.45
C LYS A 519 16.08 -17.75 16.07
N GLU A 520 17.12 -17.18 15.48
CA GLU A 520 17.76 -15.96 16.00
C GLU A 520 16.78 -14.79 16.07
N LEU A 521 16.04 -14.53 14.98
CA LEU A 521 15.12 -13.39 14.93
C LEU A 521 13.92 -13.59 15.88
N LEU A 522 13.36 -14.80 15.93
CA LEU A 522 12.28 -15.13 16.86
C LEU A 522 12.71 -15.05 18.33
N GLU A 523 13.96 -15.44 18.67
CA GLU A 523 14.49 -15.30 20.03
C GLU A 523 14.71 -13.83 20.41
N ILE A 524 15.14 -12.96 19.48
CA ILE A 524 15.25 -11.52 19.71
C ILE A 524 13.88 -10.95 20.05
N GLU A 525 12.84 -11.32 19.32
CA GLU A 525 11.46 -10.89 19.60
C GLU A 525 10.96 -11.45 20.93
N ALA A 526 11.13 -12.75 21.17
CA ALA A 526 10.65 -13.42 22.37
C ALA A 526 11.26 -12.85 23.65
N THR A 527 12.52 -12.45 23.62
CA THR A 527 13.22 -11.87 24.76
C THR A 527 13.09 -10.35 24.85
N GLY A 528 12.73 -9.67 23.75
CA GLY A 528 12.75 -8.23 23.65
C GLY A 528 14.15 -7.63 23.80
N ASP A 529 15.18 -8.42 23.49
CA ASP A 529 16.59 -7.98 23.63
C ASP A 529 16.98 -7.05 22.47
N ARG A 530 16.62 -5.80 22.62
CA ARG A 530 16.96 -4.74 21.68
C ARG A 530 18.46 -4.66 21.40
N SER A 531 19.31 -4.80 22.42
CA SER A 531 20.77 -4.71 22.24
C SER A 531 21.30 -5.84 21.38
N ARG A 532 20.76 -7.07 21.53
CA ARG A 532 21.07 -8.21 20.67
C ARG A 532 20.64 -7.93 19.23
N GLY A 533 19.42 -7.43 19.05
CA GLY A 533 18.91 -7.06 17.74
C GLY A 533 19.75 -5.99 17.05
N GLU A 534 20.09 -4.90 17.74
CA GLU A 534 20.94 -3.83 17.20
C GLU A 534 22.33 -4.34 16.78
N LYS A 535 22.95 -5.21 17.59
CA LYS A 535 24.24 -5.83 17.26
C LYS A 535 24.13 -6.79 16.08
N TRP A 536 23.02 -7.54 15.99
CA TRP A 536 22.76 -8.46 14.89
C TRP A 536 22.64 -7.72 13.57
N PHE A 537 21.78 -6.71 13.52
CA PHE A 537 21.62 -5.89 12.31
C PHE A 537 22.90 -5.15 11.95
N ALA A 538 23.59 -4.52 12.90
CA ALA A 538 24.87 -3.84 12.63
C ALA A 538 25.95 -4.77 12.04
N ARG A 539 25.87 -6.08 12.29
CA ARG A 539 26.75 -7.06 11.66
C ARG A 539 26.39 -7.33 10.21
N TYR A 540 25.10 -7.32 9.85
CA TYR A 540 24.63 -7.86 8.58
C TYR A 540 23.91 -6.84 7.67
N ASP A 541 23.44 -5.70 8.15
CA ASP A 541 22.68 -4.72 7.35
C ASP A 541 23.56 -3.75 6.54
N HIS A 542 24.76 -4.16 6.15
CA HIS A 542 25.73 -3.32 5.44
C HIS A 542 25.87 -3.69 3.97
N MET A 543 26.04 -2.65 3.12
CA MET A 543 26.31 -2.84 1.69
C MET A 543 27.77 -3.22 1.46
N ALA A 544 28.05 -4.50 1.30
CA ALA A 544 29.39 -5.00 0.95
C ALA A 544 29.86 -4.46 -0.42
N ASN A 545 31.17 -4.22 -0.58
CA ASN A 545 31.73 -3.63 -1.81
C ASN A 545 31.49 -4.48 -3.06
N ASP A 546 31.55 -5.78 -2.93
CA ASP A 546 31.32 -6.74 -4.01
C ASP A 546 29.81 -6.82 -4.37
N LEU A 547 28.91 -6.75 -3.38
CA LEU A 547 27.48 -6.61 -3.63
C LEU A 547 27.17 -5.30 -4.35
N LYS A 548 27.74 -4.18 -3.89
CA LYS A 548 27.60 -2.87 -4.56
C LYS A 548 28.07 -2.91 -6.01
N ALA A 549 29.17 -3.61 -6.31
CA ALA A 549 29.67 -3.79 -7.66
C ALA A 549 28.72 -4.66 -8.50
N ALA A 550 28.17 -5.73 -7.93
CA ALA A 550 27.18 -6.58 -8.60
C ALA A 550 25.90 -5.79 -8.92
N LEU A 551 25.36 -5.03 -7.97
CA LEU A 551 24.16 -4.22 -8.14
C LEU A 551 24.31 -3.13 -9.22
N LYS A 552 25.52 -2.61 -9.47
CA LYS A 552 25.78 -1.71 -10.60
C LYS A 552 25.48 -2.36 -11.94
N THR A 553 25.65 -3.67 -12.07
CA THR A 553 25.38 -4.40 -13.34
C THR A 553 23.90 -4.49 -13.69
N ILE A 554 23.02 -4.22 -12.73
CA ILE A 554 21.56 -4.19 -12.91
C ILE A 554 20.98 -2.77 -12.96
N SER A 555 21.82 -1.74 -13.09
CA SER A 555 21.37 -0.33 -13.12
C SER A 555 20.41 -0.01 -14.27
N ASP A 556 20.47 -0.78 -15.37
CA ASP A 556 19.57 -0.72 -16.53
C ASP A 556 18.31 -1.60 -16.38
N VAL A 557 18.23 -2.41 -15.33
CA VAL A 557 17.02 -3.20 -15.06
C VAL A 557 15.97 -2.32 -14.42
N THR A 558 14.74 -2.46 -14.88
CA THR A 558 13.54 -1.82 -14.34
C THR A 558 13.49 -1.91 -12.80
N VAL A 559 13.13 -0.79 -12.16
CA VAL A 559 12.98 -0.70 -10.71
C VAL A 559 11.59 -1.18 -10.28
N ASP A 560 10.56 -0.70 -10.97
CA ASP A 560 9.18 -1.14 -10.79
C ASP A 560 8.35 -0.88 -12.06
N ILE A 561 7.07 -1.21 -12.04
CA ILE A 561 6.16 -1.08 -13.16
C ILE A 561 5.28 0.19 -13.04
N ASP A 562 4.89 0.75 -14.18
CA ASP A 562 3.84 1.77 -14.34
C ASP A 562 2.63 1.07 -14.99
N PRO A 563 1.60 0.68 -14.23
CA PRO A 563 0.49 -0.10 -14.75
C PRO A 563 -0.38 0.72 -15.70
N ALA A 564 -0.65 0.18 -16.88
CA ALA A 564 -1.59 0.72 -17.85
C ALA A 564 -2.82 -0.19 -17.92
N PHE A 565 -3.92 0.21 -17.31
CA PHE A 565 -5.13 -0.60 -17.23
C PHE A 565 -5.88 -0.64 -18.56
N SER A 566 -6.09 -1.85 -19.09
CA SER A 566 -6.84 -2.07 -20.35
C SER A 566 -8.29 -1.61 -20.20
N PHE A 567 -8.88 -1.87 -19.04
CA PHE A 567 -10.26 -1.56 -18.75
C PHE A 567 -10.56 -0.06 -18.79
N ALA A 568 -9.62 0.78 -18.40
CA ALA A 568 -9.75 2.23 -18.49
C ALA A 568 -9.99 2.75 -19.93
N ARG A 569 -9.66 1.96 -20.96
CA ARG A 569 -9.94 2.27 -22.36
C ARG A 569 -11.34 1.83 -22.80
N ILE A 570 -11.94 0.86 -22.12
CA ILE A 570 -13.28 0.33 -22.43
C ILE A 570 -14.36 1.25 -21.84
N VAL A 571 -14.00 2.03 -20.82
CA VAL A 571 -14.92 2.93 -20.07
C VAL A 571 -15.01 4.33 -20.69
N LYS A 572 -14.16 4.68 -21.67
CA LYS A 572 -14.16 5.97 -22.36
C LYS A 572 -15.18 5.98 -23.52
#